data_4d7e17506ed18dcfe8dc8464a394c69f
#
_entry.id   4d7e17506ed18dcfe8dc8464a394c69f
#
_cell.length_a   1.000
_cell.length_b   1.000
_cell.length_c   1.000
_cell.angle_alpha   90.00
_cell.angle_beta   90.00
_cell.angle_gamma   90.00
#
_symmetry.space_group_name_H-M   'P 1'
#
loop_
_entity.id
_entity.type
_entity.pdbx_description
1 polymer ?
#
loop_
_entity_poly.entity_id
_entity_poly.type
_entity_poly.pdbx_seq_one_letter_code
_entity_poly.pdbx_strand_id
1 'polypeptide(L)'
;MKVLMINGSPREDGNTALALEEMEKVFQENGVECEKVLVGGKDIRGCIACRKCEEAKKCVFDDEVNELAGKLKEADGIVVGSPVYFAGPNATLMALMQRMLFSIRTDLRGKVGASVVVARRGGCATAYDDLNRLFGVTGMPIATSQYWNMVYGRNIGDAAEDAEGMQTMRTLAGNMIFLMKSIALGKEKFGLPDQEEEIATNFVR
;
A
#
# COMPACT_ATOMS: atom_id res chain seq x y z
N MET A 1 13.90 -9.62 4.47
CA MET A 1 13.04 -8.61 3.85
C MET A 1 11.83 -8.40 4.71
N LYS A 2 11.27 -7.17 4.70
CA LYS A 2 10.12 -6.81 5.53
C LYS A 2 9.04 -6.12 4.69
N VAL A 3 7.77 -6.47 4.93
CA VAL A 3 6.60 -5.88 4.29
C VAL A 3 5.68 -5.28 5.35
N LEU A 4 5.31 -4.01 5.17
CA LEU A 4 4.26 -3.36 5.95
C LEU A 4 2.90 -3.63 5.29
N MET A 5 1.98 -4.25 6.02
CA MET A 5 0.64 -4.60 5.52
C MET A 5 -0.43 -3.75 6.22
N ILE A 6 -1.06 -2.85 5.49
CA ILE A 6 -2.08 -1.94 6.04
C ILE A 6 -3.47 -2.45 5.69
N ASN A 7 -4.25 -2.77 6.71
CA ASN A 7 -5.66 -3.12 6.57
C ASN A 7 -6.54 -1.87 6.76
N GLY A 8 -7.11 -1.38 5.66
CA GLY A 8 -8.03 -0.24 5.64
C GLY A 8 -9.49 -0.59 5.95
N SER A 9 -9.81 -1.84 6.27
CA SER A 9 -11.14 -2.22 6.72
C SER A 9 -11.38 -1.79 8.16
N PRO A 10 -12.59 -1.29 8.54
CA PRO A 10 -12.94 -1.09 9.93
C PRO A 10 -13.26 -2.40 10.68
N ARG A 11 -13.36 -3.51 9.95
CA ARG A 11 -13.59 -4.85 10.49
C ARG A 11 -12.29 -5.60 10.61
N GLU A 12 -11.92 -5.98 11.82
CA GLU A 12 -10.67 -6.69 12.09
C GLU A 12 -10.61 -8.02 11.34
N ASP A 13 -11.67 -8.84 11.45
CA ASP A 13 -11.78 -10.17 10.82
C ASP A 13 -12.59 -10.12 9.52
N GLY A 14 -12.52 -8.99 8.79
CA GLY A 14 -13.28 -8.81 7.55
C GLY A 14 -12.61 -9.48 6.34
N ASN A 15 -13.32 -9.45 5.20
CA ASN A 15 -12.81 -10.01 3.95
C ASN A 15 -11.49 -9.39 3.48
N THR A 16 -11.22 -8.12 3.84
CA THR A 16 -9.92 -7.49 3.57
C THR A 16 -8.79 -8.14 4.38
N ALA A 17 -9.06 -8.51 5.64
CA ALA A 17 -8.10 -9.22 6.47
C ALA A 17 -7.76 -10.58 5.85
N LEU A 18 -8.77 -11.36 5.43
CA LEU A 18 -8.58 -12.67 4.78
C LEU A 18 -7.72 -12.57 3.50
N ALA A 19 -7.97 -11.55 2.68
CA ALA A 19 -7.18 -11.31 1.48
C ALA A 19 -5.70 -11.02 1.82
N LEU A 20 -5.45 -10.20 2.84
CA LEU A 20 -4.11 -9.88 3.31
C LEU A 20 -3.43 -11.09 3.98
N GLU A 21 -4.17 -11.89 4.74
CA GLU A 21 -3.66 -13.12 5.36
C GLU A 21 -3.22 -14.17 4.33
N GLU A 22 -3.93 -14.25 3.21
CA GLU A 22 -3.51 -15.15 2.12
C GLU A 22 -2.16 -14.73 1.50
N MET A 23 -1.92 -13.41 1.37
CA MET A 23 -0.60 -12.89 0.98
C MET A 23 0.46 -13.14 2.04
N GLU A 24 0.12 -12.93 3.33
CA GLU A 24 1.02 -13.12 4.46
C GLU A 24 1.57 -14.54 4.53
N LYS A 25 0.72 -15.56 4.29
CA LYS A 25 1.16 -16.97 4.23
C LYS A 25 2.30 -17.15 3.22
N VAL A 26 2.13 -16.61 2.01
CA VAL A 26 3.15 -16.69 0.96
C VAL A 26 4.43 -15.94 1.36
N PHE A 27 4.31 -14.77 1.98
CA PHE A 27 5.46 -14.01 2.49
C PHE A 27 6.23 -14.82 3.54
N GLN A 28 5.54 -15.38 4.54
CA GLN A 28 6.14 -16.18 5.61
C GLN A 28 6.84 -17.45 5.10
N GLU A 29 6.21 -18.18 4.17
CA GLU A 29 6.79 -19.34 3.49
C GLU A 29 8.09 -19.01 2.74
N ASN A 30 8.27 -17.75 2.33
CA ASN A 30 9.45 -17.26 1.63
C ASN A 30 10.42 -16.45 2.51
N GLY A 31 10.23 -16.48 3.83
CA GLY A 31 11.12 -15.83 4.79
C GLY A 31 11.04 -14.29 4.77
N VAL A 32 9.89 -13.74 4.36
CA VAL A 32 9.62 -12.30 4.40
C VAL A 32 8.85 -11.97 5.68
N GLU A 33 9.37 -11.07 6.49
CA GLU A 33 8.71 -10.57 7.70
C GLU A 33 7.53 -9.67 7.33
N CYS A 34 6.39 -9.87 7.99
CA CYS A 34 5.20 -9.07 7.80
C CYS A 34 4.82 -8.32 9.08
N GLU A 35 4.57 -7.03 8.95
CA GLU A 35 3.99 -6.22 10.01
C GLU A 35 2.60 -5.74 9.60
N LYS A 36 1.55 -6.24 10.29
CA LYS A 36 0.15 -5.89 9.97
C LYS A 36 -0.34 -4.76 10.86
N VAL A 37 -1.05 -3.80 10.26
CA VAL A 37 -1.68 -2.68 10.96
C VAL A 37 -3.11 -2.46 10.48
N LEU A 38 -4.06 -2.40 11.42
CA LEU A 38 -5.46 -2.08 11.17
C LEU A 38 -5.69 -0.58 11.34
N VAL A 39 -6.21 0.06 10.29
CA VAL A 39 -6.43 1.53 10.31
C VAL A 39 -7.84 1.97 9.96
N GLY A 40 -8.65 1.11 9.37
CA GLY A 40 -9.93 1.50 8.77
C GLY A 40 -10.99 2.06 9.73
N GLY A 41 -10.88 1.76 11.03
CA GLY A 41 -11.76 2.28 12.08
C GLY A 41 -11.15 3.40 12.92
N LYS A 42 -9.95 3.89 12.59
CA LYS A 42 -9.25 4.91 13.37
C LYS A 42 -9.65 6.33 12.98
N ASP A 43 -9.46 7.28 13.89
CA ASP A 43 -9.72 8.70 13.62
C ASP A 43 -8.47 9.37 13.03
N ILE A 44 -8.29 9.22 11.73
CA ILE A 44 -7.18 9.81 10.97
C ILE A 44 -7.69 10.94 10.09
N ARG A 45 -7.31 12.17 10.43
CA ARG A 45 -7.70 13.34 9.66
C ARG A 45 -6.92 13.48 8.35
N GLY A 46 -7.52 14.14 7.37
CA GLY A 46 -6.90 14.45 6.07
C GLY A 46 -5.74 15.45 6.18
N CYS A 47 -4.96 15.55 5.11
CA CYS A 47 -3.89 16.52 4.96
C CYS A 47 -4.46 17.95 4.90
N ILE A 48 -3.84 18.88 5.63
CA ILE A 48 -4.20 20.31 5.63
C ILE A 48 -3.29 21.16 4.74
N ALA A 49 -2.47 20.55 3.91
CA ALA A 49 -1.55 21.22 2.97
C ALA A 49 -0.61 22.25 3.63
N CYS A 50 -0.24 22.07 4.89
CA CYS A 50 0.65 23.00 5.61
C CYS A 50 2.11 22.97 5.16
N ARG A 51 2.53 21.99 4.38
CA ARG A 51 3.87 21.78 3.79
C ARG A 51 5.03 21.63 4.79
N LYS A 52 4.77 21.65 6.10
CA LYS A 52 5.83 21.51 7.13
C LYS A 52 6.63 20.21 7.01
N CYS A 53 6.06 19.17 6.43
CA CYS A 53 6.76 17.89 6.21
C CYS A 53 7.85 17.96 5.13
N GLU A 54 7.91 19.00 4.30
CA GLU A 54 8.99 19.18 3.31
C GLU A 54 10.34 19.35 3.99
N GLU A 55 10.39 20.07 5.11
CA GLU A 55 11.59 20.22 5.94
C GLU A 55 11.70 19.11 7.00
N ALA A 56 10.62 18.92 7.78
CA ALA A 56 10.63 18.05 8.96
C ALA A 56 10.72 16.56 8.63
N LYS A 57 10.45 16.16 7.36
CA LYS A 57 10.35 14.76 6.91
C LYS A 57 9.39 13.91 7.76
N LYS A 58 8.39 14.57 8.37
CA LYS A 58 7.31 13.98 9.14
C LYS A 58 6.07 14.87 9.11
N CYS A 59 4.88 14.28 9.30
CA CYS A 59 3.65 15.06 9.40
C CYS A 59 3.64 15.93 10.65
N VAL A 60 3.01 17.11 10.57
CA VAL A 60 2.89 18.05 11.70
C VAL A 60 1.99 17.52 12.82
N PHE A 61 1.04 16.64 12.49
CA PHE A 61 0.19 15.98 13.48
C PHE A 61 0.95 14.83 14.11
N ASP A 62 0.97 14.82 15.43
CA ASP A 62 1.60 13.75 16.21
C ASP A 62 0.57 12.62 16.44
N ASP A 63 0.42 11.79 15.42
CA ASP A 63 -0.48 10.65 15.38
C ASP A 63 0.17 9.45 14.68
N GLU A 64 -0.58 8.36 14.54
CA GLU A 64 -0.11 7.10 13.94
C GLU A 64 0.52 7.23 12.55
N VAL A 65 0.23 8.31 11.81
CA VAL A 65 0.82 8.54 10.49
C VAL A 65 2.34 8.61 10.57
N ASN A 66 2.89 9.25 11.59
CA ASN A 66 4.34 9.36 11.77
C ASN A 66 4.99 8.03 12.19
N GLU A 67 4.31 7.26 13.01
CA GLU A 67 4.76 5.92 13.40
C GLU A 67 4.82 5.00 12.17
N LEU A 68 3.72 4.96 11.40
CA LEU A 68 3.64 4.12 10.20
C LEU A 68 4.60 4.59 9.10
N ALA A 69 4.85 5.88 8.99
CA ALA A 69 5.89 6.41 8.12
C ALA A 69 7.29 5.89 8.49
N GLY A 70 7.60 5.81 9.78
CA GLY A 70 8.84 5.19 10.28
C GLY A 70 8.94 3.71 9.88
N LYS A 71 7.87 2.92 10.13
CA LYS A 71 7.80 1.51 9.76
C LYS A 71 7.97 1.29 8.25
N LEU A 72 7.35 2.15 7.43
CA LEU A 72 7.50 2.07 5.97
C LEU A 72 8.93 2.39 5.51
N LYS A 73 9.63 3.30 6.17
CA LYS A 73 11.05 3.58 5.85
C LYS A 73 11.93 2.35 6.04
N GLU A 74 11.64 1.52 7.03
CA GLU A 74 12.39 0.29 7.34
C GLU A 74 11.96 -0.91 6.47
N ALA A 75 10.76 -0.87 5.87
CA ALA A 75 10.25 -1.95 5.05
C ALA A 75 10.80 -1.91 3.62
N ASP A 76 10.88 -3.08 2.97
CA ASP A 76 11.21 -3.24 1.55
C ASP A 76 9.99 -3.03 0.66
N GLY A 77 8.79 -3.19 1.21
CA GLY A 77 7.55 -2.98 0.49
C GLY A 77 6.35 -2.73 1.40
N ILE A 78 5.25 -2.33 0.76
CA ILE A 78 3.97 -2.06 1.42
C ILE A 78 2.83 -2.73 0.67
N VAL A 79 1.95 -3.41 1.40
CA VAL A 79 0.65 -3.89 0.89
C VAL A 79 -0.45 -3.07 1.54
N VAL A 80 -1.36 -2.54 0.73
CA VAL A 80 -2.49 -1.74 1.20
C VAL A 80 -3.79 -2.41 0.79
N GLY A 81 -4.54 -2.93 1.76
CA GLY A 81 -5.84 -3.55 1.57
C GLY A 81 -6.99 -2.60 1.91
N SER A 82 -7.99 -2.48 1.05
CA SER A 82 -9.16 -1.64 1.28
C SER A 82 -10.47 -2.33 0.91
N PRO A 83 -11.51 -2.21 1.75
CA PRO A 83 -12.86 -2.42 1.26
C PRO A 83 -13.24 -1.32 0.26
N VAL A 84 -14.16 -1.64 -0.65
CA VAL A 84 -14.68 -0.67 -1.64
C VAL A 84 -15.94 0.01 -1.10
N TYR A 85 -15.89 1.33 -0.96
CA TYR A 85 -17.01 2.18 -0.57
C TYR A 85 -17.28 3.22 -1.66
N PHE A 86 -18.47 3.20 -2.26
CA PHE A 86 -18.83 4.13 -3.35
C PHE A 86 -17.79 4.16 -4.49
N ALA A 87 -17.32 2.99 -4.89
CA ALA A 87 -16.27 2.79 -5.90
C ALA A 87 -14.89 3.39 -5.55
N GLY A 88 -14.65 3.76 -4.32
CA GLY A 88 -13.36 4.24 -3.80
C GLY A 88 -12.84 3.43 -2.62
N PRO A 89 -11.58 3.61 -2.23
CA PRO A 89 -11.04 3.04 -1.00
C PRO A 89 -11.65 3.68 0.25
N ASN A 90 -11.47 3.04 1.41
CA ASN A 90 -11.84 3.62 2.69
C ASN A 90 -11.19 5.01 2.89
N ALA A 91 -12.00 6.00 3.30
CA ALA A 91 -11.55 7.39 3.43
C ALA A 91 -10.45 7.57 4.51
N THR A 92 -10.54 6.87 5.63
CA THR A 92 -9.51 6.88 6.68
C THR A 92 -8.17 6.37 6.14
N LEU A 93 -8.20 5.27 5.38
CA LEU A 93 -7.02 4.74 4.72
C LEU A 93 -6.41 5.76 3.76
N MET A 94 -7.23 6.44 2.95
CA MET A 94 -6.76 7.47 2.03
C MET A 94 -6.14 8.67 2.76
N ALA A 95 -6.72 9.10 3.88
CA ALA A 95 -6.16 10.17 4.71
C ALA A 95 -4.78 9.77 5.28
N LEU A 96 -4.65 8.53 5.77
CA LEU A 96 -3.36 7.98 6.20
C LEU A 96 -2.35 8.01 5.05
N MET A 97 -2.69 7.35 3.93
CA MET A 97 -1.76 7.15 2.81
C MET A 97 -1.28 8.47 2.22
N GLN A 98 -2.17 9.43 2.00
CA GLN A 98 -1.79 10.76 1.48
C GLN A 98 -0.81 11.47 2.40
N ARG A 99 -1.05 11.47 3.71
CA ARG A 99 -0.18 12.13 4.68
C ARG A 99 1.16 11.40 4.86
N MET A 100 1.11 10.09 4.97
CA MET A 100 2.29 9.24 5.16
C MET A 100 3.23 9.34 3.96
N LEU A 101 2.74 9.03 2.76
CA LEU A 101 3.57 9.01 1.56
C LEU A 101 4.11 10.41 1.21
N PHE A 102 3.30 11.46 1.38
CA PHE A 102 3.77 12.82 1.13
C PHE A 102 4.90 13.24 2.10
N SER A 103 4.81 12.83 3.37
CA SER A 103 5.79 13.23 4.39
C SER A 103 7.16 12.56 4.22
N ILE A 104 7.22 11.39 3.57
CA ILE A 104 8.47 10.61 3.39
C ILE A 104 8.75 10.29 1.92
N ARG A 105 8.19 11.06 0.98
CA ARG A 105 8.25 10.75 -0.46
C ARG A 105 9.66 10.51 -1.01
N THR A 106 10.65 11.15 -0.44
CA THR A 106 12.06 10.97 -0.82
C THR A 106 12.66 9.62 -0.41
N ASP A 107 12.04 8.92 0.55
CA ASP A 107 12.53 7.67 1.12
C ASP A 107 11.85 6.43 0.54
N LEU A 108 10.99 6.60 -0.48
CA LEU A 108 10.15 5.53 -1.02
C LEU A 108 10.73 4.85 -2.25
N ARG A 109 11.77 5.40 -2.84
CA ARG A 109 12.39 4.83 -4.05
C ARG A 109 12.94 3.43 -3.81
N GLY A 110 12.60 2.54 -4.74
CA GLY A 110 13.02 1.14 -4.67
C GLY A 110 12.24 0.28 -3.68
N LYS A 111 11.23 0.83 -2.99
CA LYS A 111 10.26 0.03 -2.23
C LYS A 111 9.10 -0.38 -3.13
N VAL A 112 8.61 -1.60 -2.95
CA VAL A 112 7.54 -2.15 -3.80
C VAL A 112 6.17 -1.87 -3.17
N GLY A 113 5.25 -1.29 -3.94
CA GLY A 113 3.86 -1.09 -3.54
C GLY A 113 2.93 -2.17 -4.10
N ALA A 114 1.93 -2.59 -3.34
CA ALA A 114 0.85 -3.44 -3.80
C ALA A 114 -0.47 -2.99 -3.20
N SER A 115 -1.53 -2.92 -4.01
CA SER A 115 -2.89 -2.64 -3.57
C SER A 115 -3.78 -3.86 -3.69
N VAL A 116 -4.68 -4.03 -2.73
CA VAL A 116 -5.70 -5.08 -2.68
C VAL A 116 -7.05 -4.42 -2.42
N VAL A 117 -8.04 -4.70 -3.24
CA VAL A 117 -9.40 -4.17 -3.05
C VAL A 117 -10.40 -5.28 -2.88
N VAL A 118 -11.32 -5.09 -1.93
CA VAL A 118 -12.30 -6.11 -1.57
C VAL A 118 -13.70 -5.52 -1.64
N ALA A 119 -14.56 -6.13 -2.44
CA ALA A 119 -15.94 -5.67 -2.61
C ALA A 119 -16.94 -6.81 -2.60
N ARG A 120 -18.19 -6.46 -2.35
CA ARG A 120 -19.28 -7.38 -2.61
C ARG A 120 -19.47 -7.65 -4.12
N ARG A 121 -19.31 -6.61 -4.98
CA ARG A 121 -19.62 -6.69 -6.41
C ARG A 121 -18.85 -5.68 -7.26
N GLY A 122 -19.30 -4.42 -7.35
CA GLY A 122 -18.79 -3.41 -8.27
C GLY A 122 -17.87 -2.39 -7.61
N GLY A 123 -17.15 -1.60 -8.42
CA GLY A 123 -16.32 -0.48 -8.00
C GLY A 123 -14.87 -0.83 -7.67
N CYS A 124 -14.45 -2.09 -7.85
CA CYS A 124 -13.08 -2.52 -7.56
C CYS A 124 -12.04 -1.81 -8.43
N ALA A 125 -12.28 -1.71 -9.75
CA ALA A 125 -11.31 -1.12 -10.68
C ALA A 125 -10.94 0.31 -10.28
N THR A 126 -11.94 1.15 -9.99
CA THR A 126 -11.71 2.54 -9.57
C THR A 126 -10.96 2.63 -8.25
N ALA A 127 -11.35 1.84 -7.25
CA ALA A 127 -10.65 1.81 -5.97
C ALA A 127 -9.21 1.28 -6.08
N TYR A 128 -8.97 0.31 -6.96
CA TYR A 128 -7.65 -0.20 -7.29
C TYR A 128 -6.76 0.88 -7.91
N ASP A 129 -7.29 1.62 -8.90
CA ASP A 129 -6.58 2.72 -9.54
C ASP A 129 -6.25 3.85 -8.55
N ASP A 130 -7.20 4.18 -7.66
CA ASP A 130 -6.99 5.21 -6.63
C ASP A 130 -5.81 4.90 -5.71
N LEU A 131 -5.63 3.63 -5.32
CA LEU A 131 -4.51 3.22 -4.49
C LEU A 131 -3.20 3.18 -5.28
N ASN A 132 -3.20 2.64 -6.50
CA ASN A 132 -2.00 2.52 -7.32
C ASN A 132 -1.41 3.87 -7.74
N ARG A 133 -2.25 4.90 -7.94
CA ARG A 133 -1.77 6.26 -8.22
C ARG A 133 -0.87 6.81 -7.12
N LEU A 134 -1.12 6.44 -5.87
CA LEU A 134 -0.29 6.86 -4.73
C LEU A 134 1.13 6.28 -4.81
N PHE A 135 1.25 5.03 -5.26
CA PHE A 135 2.57 4.40 -5.47
C PHE A 135 3.27 4.99 -6.70
N GLY A 136 2.54 5.16 -7.80
CA GLY A 136 3.11 5.71 -9.03
C GLY A 136 3.70 7.10 -8.84
N VAL A 137 3.00 8.03 -8.18
CA VAL A 137 3.48 9.40 -7.96
C VAL A 137 4.68 9.48 -7.00
N THR A 138 4.90 8.46 -6.18
CA THR A 138 6.02 8.38 -5.25
C THR A 138 7.21 7.58 -5.78
N GLY A 139 7.15 7.14 -7.04
CA GLY A 139 8.22 6.40 -7.70
C GLY A 139 8.41 4.97 -7.18
N MET A 140 7.40 4.39 -6.56
CA MET A 140 7.40 3.01 -6.11
C MET A 140 7.01 2.08 -7.26
N PRO A 141 7.79 1.04 -7.57
CA PRO A 141 7.34 -0.04 -8.44
C PRO A 141 6.07 -0.70 -7.89
N ILE A 142 5.08 -0.93 -8.75
CA ILE A 142 3.80 -1.52 -8.38
C ILE A 142 3.82 -3.00 -8.72
N ALA A 143 3.60 -3.87 -7.73
CA ALA A 143 3.42 -5.29 -7.96
C ALA A 143 2.03 -5.57 -8.54
N THR A 144 1.99 -6.44 -9.55
CA THR A 144 0.78 -6.93 -10.18
C THR A 144 0.66 -8.45 -10.01
N SER A 145 -0.53 -8.98 -10.22
CA SER A 145 -0.81 -10.42 -10.27
C SER A 145 -1.15 -10.86 -11.70
N GLN A 146 -1.86 -11.96 -11.85
CA GLN A 146 -2.39 -12.43 -13.16
C GLN A 146 -3.60 -11.62 -13.62
N TYR A 147 -4.25 -10.86 -12.73
CA TYR A 147 -5.39 -9.99 -13.00
C TYR A 147 -5.31 -8.76 -12.08
N TRP A 148 -6.32 -7.90 -12.05
CA TRP A 148 -6.40 -6.83 -11.05
C TRP A 148 -6.55 -7.42 -9.65
N ASN A 149 -5.90 -6.85 -8.66
CA ASN A 149 -5.82 -7.38 -7.30
C ASN A 149 -7.15 -7.19 -6.54
N MET A 150 -8.14 -7.95 -6.90
CA MET A 150 -9.51 -7.89 -6.40
C MET A 150 -9.89 -9.19 -5.70
N VAL A 151 -10.69 -9.07 -4.63
CA VAL A 151 -11.31 -10.19 -3.94
C VAL A 151 -12.78 -9.85 -3.67
N TYR A 152 -13.65 -10.81 -3.78
CA TYR A 152 -15.08 -10.61 -3.58
C TYR A 152 -15.58 -11.31 -2.32
N GLY A 153 -16.47 -10.63 -1.60
CA GLY A 153 -17.14 -11.17 -0.43
C GLY A 153 -18.08 -10.12 0.18
N ARG A 154 -19.25 -10.56 0.65
CA ARG A 154 -20.26 -9.70 1.30
C ARG A 154 -20.24 -9.86 2.81
N ASN A 155 -20.39 -11.10 3.27
CA ASN A 155 -20.41 -11.42 4.69
C ASN A 155 -18.97 -11.67 5.15
N ILE A 156 -18.74 -11.66 6.44
CA ILE A 156 -17.43 -12.03 7.01
C ILE A 156 -17.16 -13.50 6.63
N GLY A 157 -16.00 -13.75 6.06
CA GLY A 157 -15.59 -15.09 5.64
C GLY A 157 -15.81 -15.38 4.16
N ASP A 158 -16.72 -14.69 3.46
CA ASP A 158 -17.05 -14.98 2.05
C ASP A 158 -15.82 -14.92 1.12
N ALA A 159 -14.82 -14.09 1.43
CA ALA A 159 -13.62 -13.97 0.63
C ALA A 159 -12.84 -15.29 0.50
N ALA A 160 -12.93 -16.17 1.49
CA ALA A 160 -12.29 -17.50 1.44
C ALA A 160 -12.87 -18.40 0.35
N GLU A 161 -14.12 -18.13 -0.07
CA GLU A 161 -14.80 -18.86 -1.14
C GLU A 161 -14.50 -18.28 -2.54
N ASP A 162 -13.88 -17.11 -2.62
CA ASP A 162 -13.43 -16.51 -3.89
C ASP A 162 -12.09 -17.13 -4.32
N ALA A 163 -12.18 -18.29 -4.96
CA ALA A 163 -11.00 -19.06 -5.36
C ALA A 163 -10.06 -18.28 -6.30
N GLU A 164 -10.62 -17.47 -7.22
CA GLU A 164 -9.84 -16.61 -8.13
C GLU A 164 -9.16 -15.47 -7.36
N GLY A 165 -9.91 -14.80 -6.48
CA GLY A 165 -9.37 -13.74 -5.63
C GLY A 165 -8.24 -14.24 -4.74
N MET A 166 -8.41 -15.39 -4.08
CA MET A 166 -7.36 -16.00 -3.26
C MET A 166 -6.14 -16.41 -4.08
N GLN A 167 -6.32 -16.97 -5.28
CA GLN A 167 -5.22 -17.25 -6.19
C GLN A 167 -4.50 -15.95 -6.61
N THR A 168 -5.26 -14.88 -6.88
CA THR A 168 -4.72 -13.56 -7.21
C THR A 168 -3.84 -13.02 -6.08
N MET A 169 -4.25 -13.19 -4.82
CA MET A 169 -3.46 -12.78 -3.64
C MET A 169 -2.14 -13.55 -3.54
N ARG A 170 -2.15 -14.87 -3.75
CA ARG A 170 -0.92 -15.68 -3.74
C ARG A 170 0.04 -15.28 -4.85
N THR A 171 -0.48 -15.07 -6.07
CA THR A 171 0.34 -14.62 -7.21
C THR A 171 0.92 -13.23 -6.97
N LEU A 172 0.11 -12.30 -6.43
CA LEU A 172 0.57 -10.96 -6.09
C LEU A 172 1.72 -10.99 -5.09
N ALA A 173 1.59 -11.77 -4.02
CA ALA A 173 2.65 -11.92 -3.02
C ALA A 173 3.94 -12.50 -3.62
N GLY A 174 3.85 -13.53 -4.46
CA GLY A 174 4.98 -14.11 -5.18
C GLY A 174 5.68 -13.10 -6.09
N ASN A 175 4.91 -12.34 -6.88
CA ASN A 175 5.44 -11.30 -7.76
C ASN A 175 6.09 -10.15 -6.97
N MET A 176 5.49 -9.76 -5.83
CA MET A 176 6.06 -8.74 -4.97
C MET A 176 7.40 -9.18 -4.36
N ILE A 177 7.52 -10.44 -3.91
CA ILE A 177 8.78 -11.03 -3.43
C ILE A 177 9.84 -10.98 -4.52
N PHE A 178 9.50 -11.38 -5.74
CA PHE A 178 10.41 -11.35 -6.88
C PHE A 178 10.91 -9.93 -7.16
N LEU A 179 10.02 -8.94 -7.18
CA LEU A 179 10.38 -7.54 -7.40
C LEU A 179 11.30 -7.01 -6.28
N MET A 180 10.96 -7.24 -5.01
CA MET A 180 11.79 -6.82 -3.87
C MET A 180 13.19 -7.42 -3.93
N LYS A 181 13.31 -8.73 -4.22
CA LYS A 181 14.61 -9.41 -4.38
C LYS A 181 15.40 -8.85 -5.55
N SER A 182 14.75 -8.61 -6.70
CA SER A 182 15.38 -8.07 -7.91
C SER A 182 15.89 -6.64 -7.69
N ILE A 183 15.10 -5.81 -7.00
CA ILE A 183 15.48 -4.43 -6.68
C ILE A 183 16.64 -4.41 -5.68
N ALA A 184 16.61 -5.27 -4.66
CA ALA A 184 17.69 -5.38 -3.69
C ALA A 184 19.02 -5.77 -4.36
N LEU A 185 18.99 -6.80 -5.23
CA LEU A 185 20.14 -7.22 -6.01
C LEU A 185 20.61 -6.15 -7.00
N GLY A 186 19.68 -5.48 -7.68
CA GLY A 186 19.99 -4.39 -8.60
C GLY A 186 20.62 -3.20 -7.89
N LYS A 187 20.08 -2.83 -6.72
CA LYS A 187 20.61 -1.76 -5.88
C LYS A 187 22.02 -2.06 -5.37
N GLU A 188 22.27 -3.31 -4.95
CA GLU A 188 23.59 -3.73 -4.51
C GLU A 188 24.62 -3.66 -5.64
N LYS A 189 24.25 -4.11 -6.84
CA LYS A 189 25.17 -4.22 -7.98
C LYS A 189 25.36 -2.93 -8.76
N PHE A 190 24.33 -2.12 -8.92
CA PHE A 190 24.31 -0.96 -9.83
C PHE A 190 23.97 0.37 -9.13
N GLY A 191 23.52 0.36 -7.87
CA GLY A 191 22.88 1.50 -7.24
C GLY A 191 21.43 1.72 -7.72
N LEU A 192 20.74 2.67 -7.14
CA LEU A 192 19.48 3.18 -7.71
C LEU A 192 19.81 4.18 -8.84
N PRO A 193 18.97 4.29 -9.88
CA PRO A 193 19.14 5.28 -10.93
C PRO A 193 19.32 6.70 -10.35
N ASP A 194 20.21 7.49 -10.94
CA ASP A 194 20.37 8.88 -10.58
C ASP A 194 19.07 9.66 -10.78
N GLN A 195 18.84 10.69 -9.97
CA GLN A 195 17.73 11.61 -10.16
C GLN A 195 18.28 12.99 -10.50
N GLU A 196 17.75 13.58 -11.55
CA GLU A 196 17.93 14.99 -11.81
C GLU A 196 17.25 15.87 -10.76
N GLU A 197 17.65 17.12 -10.67
CA GLU A 197 16.95 18.11 -9.86
C GLU A 197 15.51 18.28 -10.36
N GLU A 198 14.54 18.26 -9.44
CA GLU A 198 13.11 18.33 -9.78
C GLU A 198 12.77 19.71 -10.36
N ILE A 199 12.31 19.76 -11.59
CA ILE A 199 11.78 20.98 -12.22
C ILE A 199 10.28 21.04 -11.94
N ALA A 200 9.88 21.97 -11.08
CA ALA A 200 8.47 22.17 -10.75
C ALA A 200 7.80 23.05 -11.80
N THR A 201 6.74 22.53 -12.44
CA THR A 201 5.91 23.32 -13.36
C THR A 201 4.97 24.24 -12.59
N ASN A 202 4.96 25.54 -12.92
CA ASN A 202 3.98 26.50 -12.43
C ASN A 202 3.28 27.15 -13.61
N PHE A 203 1.97 26.89 -13.76
CA PHE A 203 1.14 27.47 -14.83
C PHE A 203 0.59 28.87 -14.47
N VAL A 204 0.75 29.32 -13.25
CA VAL A 204 0.36 30.68 -12.81
C VAL A 204 1.59 31.57 -12.95
N ARG A 205 1.51 32.57 -13.83
CA ARG A 205 2.57 33.55 -14.12
C ARG A 205 2.12 34.94 -13.69
#